data_1e140b459192a687c8c114016c27d10f
#
_entry.id   1e140b459192a687c8c114016c27d10f
#
_cell.length_a   1.000
_cell.length_b   1.000
_cell.length_c   1.000
_cell.angle_alpha   90.00
_cell.angle_beta   90.00
_cell.angle_gamma   90.00
#
_symmetry.space_group_name_H-M   'P 1'
#
loop_
_entity.id
_entity.type
_entity.pdbx_description
1 polymer ?
#
loop_
_entity_poly.entity_id
_entity_poly.type
_entity_poly.pdbx_seq_one_letter_code
_entity_poly.pdbx_strand_id
1 'polypeptide(L)'
;MITAESTQRTPRTLRSGSLFLKILCSVSFVSFVSSPPQAAAQMAAGPASAGYKREAGVSSSQIPAALREIGFDQNIGQRVPLDTTFRDEAGATVRLGDYFGKKPVVLVFAYYDCPMLCTLVINGLSSALGVMSLNPGQDFEIVTVSFNPRDTPASATAKKAVYLERYKRAGADQGWHFLTGDQPSIDRLTKAAGFRYVWDAETKQYAHPSGVIVLTPDGTLSKYLFGIEYGPRDLRFGIVEASAGKVGTAVDALLLYCYHYDPMTGRYGLVIMRTIRLAGAATVFAIAAFIVMVRRERKPVIPSALSPKP
;
A
#
# COMPACT_ATOMS: atom_id res chain seq x y z
N MET A 1 38.74 40.52 61.29
CA MET A 1 39.65 39.37 61.20
C MET A 1 38.89 38.23 60.56
N ILE A 2 38.96 38.06 59.27
CA ILE A 2 38.70 36.82 58.55
C ILE A 2 39.36 37.01 57.19
N THR A 3 40.33 36.16 56.95
CA THR A 3 41.20 36.10 55.79
C THR A 3 40.48 35.58 54.53
N ALA A 4 40.66 36.26 53.43
CA ALA A 4 40.18 35.82 52.10
C ALA A 4 41.22 34.96 51.42
N GLU A 5 40.86 33.76 51.05
CA GLU A 5 41.69 32.80 50.30
C GLU A 5 41.31 32.87 48.81
N SER A 6 42.27 33.30 47.99
CA SER A 6 42.15 33.45 46.57
C SER A 6 42.41 32.10 45.87
N THR A 7 41.40 31.53 45.23
CA THR A 7 41.53 30.34 44.38
C THR A 7 41.77 30.76 42.94
N GLN A 8 42.98 30.58 42.45
CA GLN A 8 43.40 30.73 41.03
C GLN A 8 42.75 29.65 40.21
N ARG A 9 41.94 30.01 39.21
CA ARG A 9 41.47 29.13 38.14
C ARG A 9 42.41 29.15 36.95
N THR A 10 43.06 28.04 36.68
CA THR A 10 43.79 27.78 35.45
C THR A 10 42.88 27.61 34.23
N PRO A 11 43.19 28.16 33.05
CA PRO A 11 42.36 27.96 31.86
C PRO A 11 42.57 26.56 31.25
N ARG A 12 41.47 25.83 31.11
CA ARG A 12 41.41 24.55 30.38
C ARG A 12 41.54 24.83 28.88
N THR A 13 42.65 24.47 28.28
CA THR A 13 42.82 24.41 26.83
C THR A 13 41.97 23.26 26.26
N LEU A 14 40.96 23.61 25.48
CA LEU A 14 40.12 22.68 24.73
C LEU A 14 40.94 22.03 23.61
N ARG A 15 41.25 20.75 23.77
CA ARG A 15 41.83 19.87 22.74
C ARG A 15 40.76 19.51 21.71
N SER A 16 40.48 20.43 20.76
CA SER A 16 39.40 20.26 19.75
C SER A 16 39.86 19.45 18.51
N GLY A 17 41.06 18.90 18.47
CA GLY A 17 41.60 18.21 17.28
C GLY A 17 41.28 16.72 17.15
N SER A 18 40.91 16.05 18.26
CA SER A 18 40.80 14.57 18.28
C SER A 18 39.41 14.05 17.92
N LEU A 19 38.35 14.88 18.04
CA LEU A 19 36.99 14.46 17.79
C LEU A 19 36.64 14.41 16.28
N PHE A 20 37.22 15.33 15.50
CA PHE A 20 37.00 15.39 14.04
C PHE A 20 37.68 14.24 13.29
N LEU A 21 38.83 13.77 13.76
CA LEU A 21 39.53 12.63 13.12
C LEU A 21 38.78 11.29 13.37
N LYS A 22 38.10 11.17 14.49
CA LYS A 22 37.28 9.97 14.82
C LYS A 22 35.99 9.92 14.03
N ILE A 23 35.39 11.05 13.66
CA ILE A 23 34.15 11.08 12.84
C ILE A 23 34.49 10.75 11.37
N LEU A 24 35.63 11.20 10.84
CA LEU A 24 36.06 10.86 9.48
C LEU A 24 36.41 9.35 9.33
N CYS A 25 37.00 8.74 10.34
CA CYS A 25 37.25 7.28 10.34
C CYS A 25 35.96 6.45 10.44
N SER A 26 34.93 6.95 11.15
CA SER A 26 33.66 6.21 11.30
C SER A 26 32.84 6.19 10.00
N VAL A 27 32.94 7.20 9.15
CA VAL A 27 32.21 7.24 7.86
C VAL A 27 32.86 6.32 6.81
N SER A 28 34.18 6.09 6.88
CA SER A 28 34.86 5.18 5.95
C SER A 28 34.64 3.69 6.31
N PHE A 29 34.20 3.36 7.54
CA PHE A 29 34.00 1.97 7.96
C PHE A 29 32.61 1.41 7.62
N VAL A 30 31.63 2.25 7.30
CA VAL A 30 30.27 1.83 6.93
C VAL A 30 30.18 1.32 5.49
N SER A 31 31.16 1.59 4.65
CA SER A 31 31.18 1.13 3.25
C SER A 31 31.71 -0.29 3.04
N PHE A 32 32.19 -0.98 4.09
CA PHE A 32 32.84 -2.29 3.94
C PHE A 32 32.06 -3.47 4.57
N VAL A 33 30.85 -3.25 5.08
CA VAL A 33 30.03 -4.32 5.69
C VAL A 33 28.73 -4.48 4.94
N SER A 34 28.77 -4.87 3.68
CA SER A 34 27.57 -5.36 2.98
C SER A 34 27.91 -6.27 1.80
N SER A 35 28.73 -7.28 2.06
CA SER A 35 28.68 -8.51 1.28
C SER A 35 28.31 -9.61 2.25
N PRO A 36 27.12 -10.20 2.19
CA PRO A 36 26.84 -11.39 2.99
C PRO A 36 27.75 -12.52 2.49
N PRO A 37 28.35 -13.30 3.41
CA PRO A 37 29.15 -14.45 3.02
C PRO A 37 28.26 -15.44 2.25
N GLN A 38 28.63 -15.77 1.05
CA GLN A 38 27.96 -16.78 0.20
C GLN A 38 27.93 -18.20 0.80
N ALA A 39 28.46 -18.39 2.00
CA ALA A 39 28.55 -19.67 2.68
C ALA A 39 27.23 -20.13 3.36
N ALA A 40 26.22 -19.26 3.54
CA ALA A 40 24.99 -19.63 4.24
C ALA A 40 23.91 -20.28 3.34
N ALA A 41 24.11 -20.29 2.01
CA ALA A 41 23.11 -20.83 1.07
C ALA A 41 23.23 -22.36 0.85
N GLN A 42 24.24 -23.04 1.41
CA GLN A 42 24.46 -24.46 1.18
C GLN A 42 23.98 -25.41 2.27
N MET A 43 23.45 -24.92 3.38
CA MET A 43 23.01 -25.77 4.50
C MET A 43 21.52 -26.14 4.52
N ALA A 44 20.74 -25.75 3.52
CA ALA A 44 19.30 -26.09 3.45
C ALA A 44 18.95 -27.16 2.40
N ALA A 45 19.94 -27.87 1.86
CA ALA A 45 19.67 -29.01 0.98
C ALA A 45 19.56 -30.28 1.83
N GLY A 46 18.38 -30.54 2.38
CA GLY A 46 18.00 -31.88 2.81
C GLY A 46 18.03 -32.87 1.64
N PRO A 47 18.11 -34.19 1.89
CA PRO A 47 18.23 -35.20 0.83
C PRO A 47 17.05 -35.05 -0.13
N ALA A 48 17.36 -34.81 -1.39
CA ALA A 48 16.37 -34.71 -2.46
C ALA A 48 15.59 -36.03 -2.53
N SER A 49 14.29 -35.97 -2.20
CA SER A 49 13.40 -37.07 -2.47
C SER A 49 13.42 -37.33 -3.99
N ALA A 50 13.87 -38.52 -4.38
CA ALA A 50 13.97 -38.96 -5.77
C ALA A 50 12.58 -38.83 -6.42
N GLY A 51 12.41 -37.90 -7.35
CA GLY A 51 11.20 -37.77 -8.15
C GLY A 51 10.74 -36.36 -8.48
N TYR A 52 11.15 -35.32 -7.76
CA TYR A 52 10.76 -33.95 -8.12
C TYR A 52 11.80 -33.35 -9.08
N LYS A 53 11.55 -33.48 -10.40
CA LYS A 53 12.24 -32.63 -11.37
C LYS A 53 11.78 -31.19 -11.12
N ARG A 54 12.62 -30.40 -10.50
CA ARG A 54 12.48 -28.95 -10.50
C ARG A 54 12.66 -28.49 -11.93
N GLU A 55 11.57 -28.36 -12.68
CA GLU A 55 11.63 -27.60 -13.92
C GLU A 55 12.11 -26.19 -13.52
N ALA A 56 13.18 -25.74 -14.17
CA ALA A 56 13.66 -24.38 -14.00
C ALA A 56 12.48 -23.48 -14.29
N GLY A 57 11.97 -22.81 -13.25
CA GLY A 57 10.82 -21.91 -13.40
C GLY A 57 11.12 -20.94 -14.52
N VAL A 58 10.13 -20.69 -15.37
CA VAL A 58 10.20 -19.68 -16.43
C VAL A 58 10.80 -18.43 -15.82
N SER A 59 11.82 -17.88 -16.47
CA SER A 59 12.47 -16.64 -16.01
C SER A 59 11.39 -15.63 -15.63
N SER A 60 11.44 -15.07 -14.41
CA SER A 60 10.49 -14.08 -13.89
C SER A 60 10.37 -12.80 -14.73
N SER A 61 11.11 -12.73 -15.84
CA SER A 61 11.03 -11.65 -16.83
C SER A 61 9.87 -11.82 -17.84
N GLN A 62 9.21 -12.97 -17.87
CA GLN A 62 8.04 -13.18 -18.72
C GLN A 62 6.81 -13.43 -17.83
N ILE A 63 6.04 -12.37 -17.67
CA ILE A 63 4.72 -12.43 -17.04
C ILE A 63 3.83 -13.26 -17.98
N PRO A 64 3.14 -14.31 -17.49
CA PRO A 64 2.13 -15.01 -18.27
C PRO A 64 1.14 -14.02 -18.88
N ALA A 65 0.74 -14.25 -20.15
CA ALA A 65 -0.12 -13.32 -20.88
C ALA A 65 -1.40 -12.98 -20.09
N ALA A 66 -2.02 -13.96 -19.44
CA ALA A 66 -3.20 -13.79 -18.60
C ALA A 66 -2.98 -12.78 -17.45
N LEU A 67 -1.79 -12.72 -16.85
CA LEU A 67 -1.50 -11.78 -15.77
C LEU A 67 -1.27 -10.34 -16.24
N ARG A 68 -1.04 -10.11 -17.55
CA ARG A 68 -0.94 -8.75 -18.11
C ARG A 68 -2.28 -8.09 -18.28
N GLU A 69 -3.32 -8.87 -18.43
CA GLU A 69 -4.68 -8.41 -18.71
C GLU A 69 -5.49 -8.15 -17.45
N ILE A 70 -5.04 -8.62 -16.27
CA ILE A 70 -5.70 -8.42 -15.00
C ILE A 70 -5.12 -7.22 -14.24
N GLY A 71 -5.95 -6.52 -13.49
CA GLY A 71 -5.50 -5.40 -12.67
C GLY A 71 -6.63 -4.48 -12.23
N PHE A 72 -6.25 -3.47 -11.47
CA PHE A 72 -7.10 -2.32 -11.18
C PHE A 72 -6.57 -1.09 -11.90
N ASP A 73 -7.36 -0.54 -12.80
CA ASP A 73 -7.16 0.82 -13.32
C ASP A 73 -7.82 1.78 -12.31
N GLN A 74 -7.01 2.55 -11.59
CA GLN A 74 -7.54 3.39 -10.50
C GLN A 74 -8.28 4.60 -11.05
N ASN A 75 -9.59 4.47 -11.26
CA ASN A 75 -10.48 5.50 -11.76
C ASN A 75 -10.96 6.43 -10.63
N ILE A 76 -10.06 6.85 -9.73
CA ILE A 76 -10.38 7.73 -8.61
C ILE A 76 -11.05 9.01 -9.11
N GLY A 77 -12.14 9.42 -8.45
CA GLY A 77 -12.93 10.59 -8.84
C GLY A 77 -13.97 10.32 -9.91
N GLN A 78 -13.96 9.17 -10.56
CA GLN A 78 -15.02 8.77 -11.48
C GLN A 78 -16.21 8.17 -10.72
N ARG A 79 -17.40 8.28 -11.29
CA ARG A 79 -18.62 7.73 -10.70
C ARG A 79 -18.98 6.41 -11.36
N VAL A 80 -19.37 5.43 -10.53
CA VAL A 80 -19.92 4.16 -11.03
C VAL A 80 -21.34 4.35 -11.57
N PRO A 81 -21.78 3.52 -12.53
CA PRO A 81 -23.11 3.62 -13.13
C PRO A 81 -24.19 3.10 -12.17
N LEU A 82 -24.78 4.00 -11.39
CA LEU A 82 -25.78 3.69 -10.35
C LEU A 82 -27.10 3.13 -10.88
N ASP A 83 -27.37 3.33 -12.17
CA ASP A 83 -28.57 2.82 -12.87
C ASP A 83 -28.42 1.37 -13.35
N THR A 84 -27.26 0.76 -13.16
CA THR A 84 -27.01 -0.65 -13.53
C THR A 84 -27.84 -1.59 -12.64
N THR A 85 -28.48 -2.56 -13.26
CA THR A 85 -29.36 -3.51 -12.60
C THR A 85 -28.66 -4.82 -12.27
N PHE A 86 -28.96 -5.35 -11.11
CA PHE A 86 -28.49 -6.63 -10.60
C PHE A 86 -29.65 -7.42 -9.97
N ARG A 87 -29.38 -8.61 -9.50
CA ARG A 87 -30.26 -9.37 -8.62
C ARG A 87 -29.61 -9.48 -7.24
N ASP A 88 -30.39 -9.20 -6.21
CA ASP A 88 -29.94 -9.42 -4.84
C ASP A 88 -29.96 -10.90 -4.45
N GLU A 89 -29.56 -11.19 -3.25
CA GLU A 89 -29.56 -12.54 -2.71
C GLU A 89 -30.97 -13.16 -2.56
N ALA A 90 -32.02 -12.37 -2.50
CA ALA A 90 -33.41 -12.83 -2.50
C ALA A 90 -33.94 -13.04 -3.93
N GLY A 91 -33.16 -12.69 -4.96
CA GLY A 91 -33.54 -12.79 -6.36
C GLY A 91 -34.36 -11.59 -6.88
N ALA A 92 -34.55 -10.56 -6.06
CA ALA A 92 -35.21 -9.34 -6.48
C ALA A 92 -34.30 -8.54 -7.43
N THR A 93 -34.91 -7.89 -8.44
CA THR A 93 -34.18 -6.97 -9.32
C THR A 93 -33.98 -5.64 -8.60
N VAL A 94 -32.70 -5.24 -8.45
CA VAL A 94 -32.29 -4.02 -7.76
C VAL A 94 -31.38 -3.19 -8.66
N ARG A 95 -31.36 -1.88 -8.44
CA ARG A 95 -30.35 -1.01 -9.06
C ARG A 95 -29.18 -0.87 -8.11
N LEU A 96 -27.98 -0.75 -8.66
CA LEU A 96 -26.77 -0.47 -7.86
C LEU A 96 -26.98 0.75 -6.96
N GLY A 97 -27.64 1.79 -7.48
CA GLY A 97 -27.95 3.03 -6.78
C GLY A 97 -28.81 2.87 -5.51
N ASP A 98 -29.54 1.77 -5.38
CA ASP A 98 -30.41 1.55 -4.22
C ASP A 98 -29.59 1.37 -2.90
N TYR A 99 -28.28 1.08 -3.02
CA TYR A 99 -27.33 0.95 -1.90
C TYR A 99 -26.56 2.25 -1.61
N PHE A 100 -26.82 3.31 -2.34
CA PHE A 100 -26.11 4.60 -2.25
C PHE A 100 -27.04 5.72 -1.71
N GLY A 101 -26.47 6.91 -1.59
CA GLY A 101 -27.21 8.15 -1.28
C GLY A 101 -27.02 8.68 0.14
N LYS A 102 -26.82 7.81 1.13
CA LYS A 102 -26.68 8.24 2.54
C LYS A 102 -25.32 7.91 3.16
N LYS A 103 -24.75 6.79 2.77
CA LYS A 103 -23.56 6.21 3.38
C LYS A 103 -22.52 5.87 2.31
N PRO A 104 -21.23 5.85 2.66
CA PRO A 104 -20.20 5.33 1.78
C PRO A 104 -20.40 3.82 1.58
N VAL A 105 -19.91 3.32 0.45
CA VAL A 105 -20.03 1.92 0.07
C VAL A 105 -18.65 1.29 -0.07
N VAL A 106 -18.47 0.10 0.49
CA VAL A 106 -17.32 -0.75 0.20
C VAL A 106 -17.74 -1.76 -0.86
N LEU A 107 -17.23 -1.57 -2.09
CA LEU A 107 -17.48 -2.43 -3.22
C LEU A 107 -16.44 -3.54 -3.28
N VAL A 108 -16.91 -4.77 -3.40
CA VAL A 108 -16.11 -5.98 -3.50
C VAL A 108 -16.49 -6.73 -4.76
N PHE A 109 -15.50 -7.04 -5.60
CA PHE A 109 -15.70 -7.95 -6.72
C PHE A 109 -15.29 -9.37 -6.33
N ALA A 110 -16.19 -10.32 -6.51
CA ALA A 110 -15.95 -11.73 -6.23
C ALA A 110 -16.74 -12.60 -7.22
N TYR A 111 -16.44 -13.89 -7.32
CA TYR A 111 -17.39 -14.88 -7.82
C TYR A 111 -17.58 -15.96 -6.76
N TYR A 112 -18.81 -16.45 -6.63
CA TYR A 112 -19.21 -17.13 -5.40
C TYR A 112 -18.68 -18.55 -5.29
N ASP A 113 -18.42 -19.21 -6.41
CA ASP A 113 -17.80 -20.54 -6.48
C ASP A 113 -16.28 -20.50 -6.53
N CYS A 114 -15.66 -19.35 -6.23
CA CYS A 114 -14.21 -19.21 -6.20
C CYS A 114 -13.58 -20.12 -5.13
N PRO A 115 -12.64 -20.99 -5.51
CA PRO A 115 -12.03 -21.91 -4.56
C PRO A 115 -11.08 -21.24 -3.57
N MET A 116 -10.51 -20.06 -3.89
CA MET A 116 -9.45 -19.49 -3.08
C MET A 116 -9.47 -17.95 -2.98
N LEU A 117 -9.09 -17.21 -4.02
CA LEU A 117 -8.72 -15.79 -3.92
C LEU A 117 -9.87 -14.88 -3.46
N CYS A 118 -11.08 -15.03 -4.03
CA CYS A 118 -12.23 -14.23 -3.60
C CYS A 118 -12.58 -14.49 -2.12
N THR A 119 -12.43 -15.75 -1.68
CA THR A 119 -12.62 -16.10 -0.27
C THR A 119 -11.59 -15.41 0.63
N LEU A 120 -10.33 -15.30 0.21
CA LEU A 120 -9.29 -14.58 0.96
C LEU A 120 -9.58 -13.08 1.05
N VAL A 121 -10.00 -12.44 -0.05
CA VAL A 121 -10.39 -11.02 -0.09
C VAL A 121 -11.49 -10.72 0.92
N ILE A 122 -12.60 -11.49 0.89
CA ILE A 122 -13.73 -11.26 1.78
C ILE A 122 -13.39 -11.63 3.23
N ASN A 123 -12.55 -12.66 3.45
CA ASN A 123 -12.04 -13.00 4.78
C ASN A 123 -11.19 -11.88 5.38
N GLY A 124 -10.27 -11.30 4.60
CA GLY A 124 -9.47 -10.18 5.03
C GLY A 124 -10.31 -8.95 5.36
N LEU A 125 -11.31 -8.65 4.51
CA LEU A 125 -12.27 -7.58 4.79
C LEU A 125 -13.02 -7.87 6.10
N SER A 126 -13.58 -9.05 6.27
CA SER A 126 -14.32 -9.47 7.47
C SER A 126 -13.45 -9.35 8.74
N SER A 127 -12.17 -9.74 8.65
CA SER A 127 -11.21 -9.63 9.76
C SER A 127 -10.91 -8.17 10.13
N ALA A 128 -10.69 -7.30 9.14
CA ALA A 128 -10.48 -5.88 9.36
C ALA A 128 -11.71 -5.21 10.00
N LEU A 129 -12.90 -5.52 9.49
CA LEU A 129 -14.18 -5.02 10.01
C LEU A 129 -14.42 -5.51 11.44
N GLY A 130 -13.99 -6.73 11.79
CA GLY A 130 -14.20 -7.34 13.10
C GLY A 130 -13.59 -6.54 14.26
N VAL A 131 -12.51 -5.79 14.01
CA VAL A 131 -11.82 -4.96 15.02
C VAL A 131 -12.14 -3.47 14.91
N MET A 132 -12.93 -3.05 13.91
CA MET A 132 -13.36 -1.66 13.75
C MET A 132 -14.60 -1.36 14.58
N SER A 133 -14.77 -0.08 14.93
CA SER A 133 -15.98 0.42 15.62
C SER A 133 -17.14 0.72 14.68
N LEU A 134 -16.89 0.83 13.36
CA LEU A 134 -17.92 1.08 12.35
C LEU A 134 -18.65 -0.21 11.99
N ASN A 135 -19.95 -0.10 11.73
CA ASN A 135 -20.83 -1.25 11.44
C ASN A 135 -21.46 -1.12 10.05
N PRO A 136 -21.44 -2.20 9.24
CA PRO A 136 -22.24 -2.27 8.02
C PRO A 136 -23.73 -2.07 8.35
N GLY A 137 -24.44 -1.38 7.47
CA GLY A 137 -25.85 -1.05 7.64
C GLY A 137 -26.11 0.20 8.49
N GLN A 138 -25.18 0.59 9.35
CA GLN A 138 -25.27 1.82 10.16
C GLN A 138 -24.38 2.94 9.62
N ASP A 139 -23.09 2.67 9.50
CA ASP A 139 -22.07 3.68 9.14
C ASP A 139 -21.71 3.63 7.64
N PHE A 140 -21.79 2.48 7.01
CA PHE A 140 -21.50 2.23 5.60
C PHE A 140 -22.23 1.00 5.11
N GLU A 141 -22.24 0.80 3.78
CA GLU A 141 -22.76 -0.41 3.16
C GLU A 141 -21.62 -1.24 2.56
N ILE A 142 -21.77 -2.56 2.46
CA ILE A 142 -20.88 -3.43 1.71
C ILE A 142 -21.68 -4.03 0.57
N VAL A 143 -21.20 -3.83 -0.65
CA VAL A 143 -21.81 -4.40 -1.85
C VAL A 143 -20.81 -5.34 -2.50
N THR A 144 -21.06 -6.64 -2.37
CA THR A 144 -20.29 -7.69 -3.03
C THR A 144 -20.99 -8.05 -4.34
N VAL A 145 -20.34 -7.81 -5.47
CA VAL A 145 -20.90 -8.09 -6.79
C VAL A 145 -20.16 -9.25 -7.43
N SER A 146 -20.90 -10.27 -7.82
CA SER A 146 -20.33 -11.35 -8.62
C SER A 146 -20.00 -10.86 -10.03
N PHE A 147 -18.77 -11.10 -10.48
CA PHE A 147 -18.38 -10.88 -11.86
C PHE A 147 -18.47 -12.16 -12.74
N ASN A 148 -19.03 -13.23 -12.20
CA ASN A 148 -19.34 -14.45 -12.94
C ASN A 148 -20.84 -14.46 -13.31
N PRO A 149 -21.22 -14.32 -14.59
CA PRO A 149 -22.62 -14.30 -14.99
C PRO A 149 -23.37 -15.62 -14.76
N ARG A 150 -22.65 -16.68 -14.39
CA ARG A 150 -23.23 -17.99 -14.04
C ARG A 150 -23.64 -18.09 -12.57
N ASP A 151 -23.21 -17.16 -11.73
CA ASP A 151 -23.63 -17.11 -10.33
C ASP A 151 -25.12 -16.74 -10.23
N THR A 152 -25.78 -17.32 -9.26
CA THR A 152 -27.23 -17.21 -9.06
C THR A 152 -27.53 -16.54 -7.72
N PRO A 153 -28.74 -16.01 -7.52
CA PRO A 153 -29.17 -15.54 -6.20
C PRO A 153 -29.03 -16.61 -5.10
N ALA A 154 -29.23 -17.88 -5.44
CA ALA A 154 -29.03 -18.97 -4.48
C ALA A 154 -27.56 -19.10 -4.04
N SER A 155 -26.59 -18.97 -4.97
CA SER A 155 -25.16 -18.95 -4.60
C SER A 155 -24.80 -17.69 -3.81
N ALA A 156 -25.42 -16.55 -4.11
CA ALA A 156 -25.27 -15.31 -3.34
C ALA A 156 -25.78 -15.47 -1.89
N THR A 157 -26.97 -16.05 -1.71
CA THR A 157 -27.56 -16.34 -0.37
C THR A 157 -26.65 -17.26 0.44
N ALA A 158 -26.19 -18.35 -0.17
CA ALA A 158 -25.29 -19.29 0.50
C ALA A 158 -23.99 -18.62 0.93
N LYS A 159 -23.39 -17.78 0.05
CA LYS A 159 -22.18 -17.03 0.34
C LYS A 159 -22.40 -16.01 1.45
N LYS A 160 -23.49 -15.24 1.41
CA LYS A 160 -23.89 -14.29 2.45
C LYS A 160 -23.99 -14.96 3.81
N ALA A 161 -24.69 -16.09 3.89
CA ALA A 161 -24.88 -16.82 5.13
C ALA A 161 -23.55 -17.20 5.80
N VAL A 162 -22.58 -17.70 5.04
CA VAL A 162 -21.24 -18.05 5.54
C VAL A 162 -20.53 -16.85 6.15
N TYR A 163 -20.60 -15.69 5.50
CA TYR A 163 -19.90 -14.50 6.01
C TYR A 163 -20.62 -13.84 7.17
N LEU A 164 -21.93 -13.83 7.21
CA LEU A 164 -22.70 -13.34 8.37
C LEU A 164 -22.44 -14.19 9.61
N GLU A 165 -22.42 -15.52 9.45
CA GLU A 165 -22.08 -16.44 10.54
C GLU A 165 -20.65 -16.19 11.08
N ARG A 166 -19.73 -15.89 10.20
CA ARG A 166 -18.33 -15.61 10.57
C ARG A 166 -18.14 -14.24 11.21
N TYR A 167 -18.81 -13.21 10.69
CA TYR A 167 -18.66 -11.81 11.14
C TYR A 167 -19.39 -11.55 12.46
N LYS A 168 -20.54 -12.17 12.69
CA LYS A 168 -21.32 -12.20 13.95
C LYS A 168 -21.67 -10.84 14.55
N ARG A 169 -21.75 -9.77 13.78
CA ARG A 169 -22.24 -8.47 14.27
C ARG A 169 -23.70 -8.27 13.93
N ALA A 170 -24.47 -7.79 14.90
CA ALA A 170 -25.87 -7.44 14.71
C ALA A 170 -26.01 -6.35 13.62
N GLY A 171 -27.00 -6.48 12.75
CA GLY A 171 -27.28 -5.54 11.66
C GLY A 171 -26.43 -5.73 10.41
N ALA A 172 -25.44 -6.61 10.42
CA ALA A 172 -24.62 -6.86 9.25
C ALA A 172 -25.40 -7.47 8.08
N ASP A 173 -26.46 -8.19 8.36
CA ASP A 173 -27.39 -8.76 7.38
C ASP A 173 -28.08 -7.69 6.52
N GLN A 174 -28.32 -6.51 7.09
CA GLN A 174 -28.93 -5.37 6.43
C GLN A 174 -27.94 -4.49 5.69
N GLY A 175 -26.63 -4.56 6.03
CA GLY A 175 -25.58 -3.71 5.47
C GLY A 175 -24.56 -4.44 4.59
N TRP A 176 -24.71 -5.75 4.40
CA TRP A 176 -23.82 -6.53 3.53
C TRP A 176 -24.63 -7.26 2.46
N HIS A 177 -24.54 -6.78 1.24
CA HIS A 177 -25.33 -7.21 0.09
C HIS A 177 -24.48 -8.04 -0.86
N PHE A 178 -25.09 -9.08 -1.43
CA PHE A 178 -24.44 -9.99 -2.38
C PHE A 178 -25.24 -10.03 -3.67
N LEU A 179 -24.69 -9.44 -4.72
CA LEU A 179 -25.36 -9.22 -5.98
C LEU A 179 -24.87 -10.17 -7.06
N THR A 180 -25.77 -10.55 -7.94
CA THR A 180 -25.50 -11.27 -9.19
C THR A 180 -26.04 -10.48 -10.37
N GLY A 181 -25.46 -10.62 -11.55
CA GLY A 181 -25.86 -9.88 -12.73
C GLY A 181 -25.61 -10.63 -14.02
N ASP A 182 -26.18 -10.11 -15.09
CA ASP A 182 -25.84 -10.51 -16.45
C ASP A 182 -24.49 -9.91 -16.88
N GLN A 183 -23.90 -10.46 -17.95
CA GLN A 183 -22.58 -10.01 -18.41
C GLN A 183 -22.54 -8.50 -18.76
N PRO A 184 -23.56 -7.94 -19.46
CA PRO A 184 -23.55 -6.48 -19.77
C PRO A 184 -23.54 -5.60 -18.50
N SER A 185 -24.29 -5.95 -17.46
CA SER A 185 -24.31 -5.23 -16.18
C SER A 185 -22.97 -5.34 -15.45
N ILE A 186 -22.40 -6.55 -15.44
CA ILE A 186 -21.09 -6.82 -14.88
C ILE A 186 -20.01 -6.00 -15.57
N ASP A 187 -19.95 -6.06 -16.91
CA ASP A 187 -18.94 -5.34 -17.71
C ASP A 187 -19.04 -3.82 -17.52
N ARG A 188 -20.25 -3.30 -17.44
CA ARG A 188 -20.47 -1.87 -17.22
C ARG A 188 -19.90 -1.41 -15.87
N LEU A 189 -20.14 -2.17 -14.82
CA LEU A 189 -19.65 -1.84 -13.47
C LEU A 189 -18.14 -2.07 -13.34
N THR A 190 -17.64 -3.22 -13.79
CA THR A 190 -16.20 -3.56 -13.69
C THR A 190 -15.35 -2.59 -14.49
N LYS A 191 -15.78 -2.18 -15.70
CA LYS A 191 -15.11 -1.17 -16.50
C LYS A 191 -15.07 0.19 -15.80
N ALA A 192 -16.19 0.64 -15.23
CA ALA A 192 -16.23 1.90 -14.49
C ALA A 192 -15.34 1.88 -13.25
N ALA A 193 -15.33 0.76 -12.54
CA ALA A 193 -14.48 0.54 -11.36
C ALA A 193 -13.02 0.19 -11.72
N GLY A 194 -12.67 0.08 -13.00
CA GLY A 194 -11.34 -0.28 -13.45
C GLY A 194 -10.89 -1.69 -13.06
N PHE A 195 -11.83 -2.60 -12.80
CA PHE A 195 -11.55 -3.99 -12.43
C PHE A 195 -11.45 -4.84 -13.69
N ARG A 196 -10.22 -5.26 -14.03
CA ARG A 196 -9.92 -6.11 -15.18
C ARG A 196 -9.69 -7.55 -14.76
N TYR A 197 -10.41 -8.47 -15.37
CA TYR A 197 -10.34 -9.91 -15.11
C TYR A 197 -10.45 -10.67 -16.43
N VAL A 198 -9.94 -11.90 -16.46
CA VAL A 198 -10.01 -12.78 -17.65
C VAL A 198 -10.37 -14.19 -17.22
N TRP A 199 -11.07 -14.90 -18.10
CA TRP A 199 -11.31 -16.32 -17.97
C TRP A 199 -10.08 -17.11 -18.43
N ASP A 200 -9.52 -17.90 -17.54
CA ASP A 200 -8.46 -18.85 -17.86
C ASP A 200 -9.09 -20.20 -18.21
N ALA A 201 -9.00 -20.56 -19.49
CA ALA A 201 -9.57 -21.80 -19.99
C ALA A 201 -8.79 -23.06 -19.55
N GLU A 202 -7.51 -22.91 -19.20
CA GLU A 202 -6.65 -24.01 -18.75
C GLU A 202 -7.01 -24.42 -17.33
N THR A 203 -7.08 -23.45 -16.41
CA THR A 203 -7.44 -23.68 -15.00
C THR A 203 -8.94 -23.72 -14.77
N LYS A 204 -9.75 -23.32 -15.75
CA LYS A 204 -11.22 -23.14 -15.67
C LYS A 204 -11.62 -22.21 -14.52
N GLN A 205 -10.85 -21.15 -14.31
CA GLN A 205 -11.05 -20.14 -13.28
C GLN A 205 -10.91 -18.75 -13.87
N TYR A 206 -11.41 -17.76 -13.13
CA TYR A 206 -11.12 -16.38 -13.47
C TYR A 206 -9.81 -15.94 -12.82
N ALA A 207 -8.89 -15.43 -13.63
CA ALA A 207 -7.76 -14.65 -13.14
C ALA A 207 -8.23 -13.22 -12.92
N HIS A 208 -8.04 -12.70 -11.69
CA HIS A 208 -8.51 -11.37 -11.30
C HIS A 208 -7.60 -10.75 -10.23
N PRO A 209 -7.58 -9.41 -10.11
CA PRO A 209 -6.86 -8.74 -9.03
C PRO A 209 -7.59 -8.90 -7.71
N SER A 210 -6.88 -8.71 -6.59
CA SER A 210 -7.42 -8.73 -5.24
C SER A 210 -7.46 -7.33 -4.65
N GLY A 211 -8.58 -6.97 -4.06
CA GLY A 211 -8.77 -5.68 -3.41
C GLY A 211 -10.23 -5.33 -3.18
N VAL A 212 -10.45 -4.24 -2.45
CA VAL A 212 -11.77 -3.63 -2.25
C VAL A 212 -11.71 -2.15 -2.61
N ILE A 213 -12.83 -1.58 -2.97
CA ILE A 213 -12.95 -0.19 -3.41
C ILE A 213 -13.90 0.53 -2.46
N VAL A 214 -13.51 1.70 -1.97
CA VAL A 214 -14.37 2.55 -1.15
C VAL A 214 -14.94 3.66 -2.06
N LEU A 215 -16.26 3.82 -2.02
CA LEU A 215 -17.01 4.82 -2.76
C LEU A 215 -17.71 5.78 -1.81
N THR A 216 -17.84 7.01 -2.26
CA THR A 216 -18.66 8.03 -1.58
C THR A 216 -20.15 7.70 -1.69
N PRO A 217 -21.00 8.34 -0.87
CA PRO A 217 -22.46 8.14 -0.94
C PRO A 217 -23.08 8.42 -2.31
N ASP A 218 -22.45 9.25 -3.14
CA ASP A 218 -22.93 9.57 -4.51
C ASP A 218 -22.38 8.62 -5.58
N GLY A 219 -21.62 7.59 -5.18
CA GLY A 219 -21.06 6.58 -6.08
C GLY A 219 -19.75 6.96 -6.74
N THR A 220 -19.03 7.96 -6.21
CA THR A 220 -17.71 8.34 -6.72
C THR A 220 -16.64 7.44 -6.10
N LEU A 221 -15.72 6.93 -6.92
CA LEU A 221 -14.58 6.09 -6.52
C LEU A 221 -13.60 6.92 -5.68
N SER A 222 -13.51 6.62 -4.40
CA SER A 222 -12.71 7.39 -3.43
C SER A 222 -11.35 6.76 -3.19
N LYS A 223 -11.29 5.45 -2.92
CA LYS A 223 -10.06 4.77 -2.55
C LYS A 223 -10.05 3.31 -2.97
N TYR A 224 -8.88 2.81 -3.38
CA TYR A 224 -8.63 1.40 -3.62
C TYR A 224 -7.74 0.85 -2.51
N LEU A 225 -8.10 -0.29 -1.97
CA LEU A 225 -7.31 -1.04 -1.01
C LEU A 225 -6.97 -2.39 -1.62
N PHE A 226 -5.69 -2.61 -1.92
CA PHE A 226 -5.20 -3.77 -2.65
C PHE A 226 -4.82 -4.93 -1.73
N GLY A 227 -4.81 -6.14 -2.30
CA GLY A 227 -4.42 -7.35 -1.61
C GLY A 227 -5.58 -8.09 -0.95
N ILE A 228 -5.24 -9.00 -0.06
CA ILE A 228 -6.16 -9.89 0.66
C ILE A 228 -6.22 -9.60 2.16
N GLU A 229 -5.38 -8.69 2.64
CA GLU A 229 -5.33 -8.23 4.03
C GLU A 229 -5.47 -6.71 4.05
N TYR A 230 -6.35 -6.20 4.89
CA TYR A 230 -6.62 -4.77 4.98
C TYR A 230 -6.30 -4.26 6.37
N GLY A 231 -5.48 -3.21 6.44
CA GLY A 231 -5.24 -2.48 7.68
C GLY A 231 -6.55 -1.90 8.21
N PRO A 232 -7.01 -2.27 9.42
CA PRO A 232 -8.28 -1.75 9.96
C PRO A 232 -8.31 -0.22 10.02
N ARG A 233 -7.16 0.40 10.28
CA ARG A 233 -6.99 1.86 10.28
C ARG A 233 -7.20 2.44 8.88
N ASP A 234 -6.60 1.84 7.86
CA ASP A 234 -6.66 2.35 6.49
C ASP A 234 -8.06 2.21 5.89
N LEU A 235 -8.71 1.07 6.15
CA LEU A 235 -10.10 0.84 5.77
C LEU A 235 -11.03 1.83 6.48
N ARG A 236 -10.87 2.04 7.79
CA ARG A 236 -11.64 3.00 8.57
C ARG A 236 -11.48 4.41 8.03
N PHE A 237 -10.25 4.85 7.76
CA PHE A 237 -10.01 6.18 7.20
C PHE A 237 -10.63 6.32 5.82
N GLY A 238 -10.50 5.32 4.94
CA GLY A 238 -11.15 5.34 3.64
C GLY A 238 -12.66 5.52 3.74
N ILE A 239 -13.32 4.79 4.63
CA ILE A 239 -14.76 4.90 4.86
C ILE A 239 -15.14 6.29 5.41
N VAL A 240 -14.41 6.81 6.40
CA VAL A 240 -14.68 8.14 6.99
C VAL A 240 -14.45 9.27 5.98
N GLU A 241 -13.38 9.20 5.20
CA GLU A 241 -13.10 10.18 4.15
C GLU A 241 -14.17 10.17 3.06
N ALA A 242 -14.57 8.98 2.60
CA ALA A 242 -15.62 8.82 1.62
C ALA A 242 -16.98 9.31 2.14
N SER A 243 -17.30 9.11 3.43
CA SER A 243 -18.54 9.61 4.05
C SER A 243 -18.63 11.15 4.03
N ALA A 244 -17.49 11.83 4.07
CA ALA A 244 -17.39 13.28 3.94
C ALA A 244 -17.30 13.77 2.48
N GLY A 245 -17.53 12.88 1.51
CA GLY A 245 -17.43 13.19 0.07
C GLY A 245 -16.00 13.44 -0.41
N LYS A 246 -14.99 13.08 0.37
CA LYS A 246 -13.59 13.24 -0.02
C LYS A 246 -13.18 12.14 -0.99
N VAL A 247 -12.52 12.54 -2.05
CA VAL A 247 -12.03 11.66 -3.12
C VAL A 247 -10.53 11.82 -3.20
N GLY A 248 -9.79 10.82 -2.76
CA GLY A 248 -8.33 10.83 -2.74
C GLY A 248 -7.74 12.11 -2.10
N THR A 249 -6.59 12.05 -1.52
CA THR A 249 -5.87 13.27 -1.11
C THR A 249 -4.89 13.69 -2.21
N ALA A 250 -4.53 14.98 -2.29
CA ALA A 250 -3.45 15.44 -3.17
C ALA A 250 -2.14 14.69 -2.88
N VAL A 251 -1.98 14.22 -1.64
CA VAL A 251 -0.87 13.35 -1.22
C VAL A 251 -1.01 11.96 -1.80
N ASP A 252 -2.22 11.39 -1.84
CA ASP A 252 -2.47 10.10 -2.49
C ASP A 252 -2.20 10.17 -4.00
N ALA A 253 -2.63 11.26 -4.67
CA ALA A 253 -2.34 11.49 -6.08
C ALA A 253 -0.84 11.64 -6.35
N LEU A 254 -0.11 12.35 -5.48
CA LEU A 254 1.35 12.48 -5.55
C LEU A 254 2.04 11.15 -5.27
N LEU A 255 1.60 10.43 -4.24
CA LEU A 255 2.12 9.10 -3.91
C LEU A 255 1.84 8.08 -5.00
N LEU A 256 0.66 8.09 -5.61
CA LEU A 256 0.32 7.25 -6.76
C LEU A 256 1.18 7.57 -7.99
N TYR A 257 1.46 8.85 -8.23
CA TYR A 257 2.41 9.26 -9.29
C TYR A 257 3.85 8.84 -8.99
N CYS A 258 4.26 8.92 -7.72
CA CYS A 258 5.58 8.47 -7.25
C CYS A 258 5.67 6.96 -7.03
N TYR A 259 4.57 6.31 -6.64
CA TYR A 259 4.47 4.88 -6.34
C TYR A 259 3.99 4.07 -7.55
N HIS A 260 4.58 4.31 -8.71
CA HIS A 260 4.57 3.30 -9.76
C HIS A 260 5.48 2.14 -9.32
N TYR A 261 5.04 1.48 -8.22
CA TYR A 261 5.53 0.16 -7.89
C TYR A 261 4.97 -0.77 -8.94
N ASP A 262 5.82 -1.25 -9.81
CA ASP A 262 5.47 -2.32 -10.71
C ASP A 262 5.53 -3.63 -9.90
N PRO A 263 4.38 -4.16 -9.45
CA PRO A 263 4.34 -5.38 -8.65
C PRO A 263 4.88 -6.58 -9.43
N MET A 264 5.03 -6.43 -10.75
CA MET A 264 5.44 -7.45 -11.67
C MET A 264 6.96 -7.57 -11.77
N THR A 265 7.69 -6.49 -11.59
CA THR A 265 9.16 -6.50 -11.63
C THR A 265 9.78 -6.40 -10.24
N GLY A 266 8.98 -6.14 -9.19
CA GLY A 266 9.48 -5.91 -7.84
C GLY A 266 10.42 -4.69 -7.74
N ARG A 267 10.40 -3.81 -8.73
CA ARG A 267 11.31 -2.66 -8.83
C ARG A 267 10.52 -1.35 -8.76
N TYR A 268 11.06 -0.43 -8.00
CA TYR A 268 10.60 0.96 -8.06
C TYR A 268 10.94 1.53 -9.44
N GLY A 269 9.98 2.20 -10.06
CA GLY A 269 10.14 2.76 -11.40
C GLY A 269 11.41 3.59 -11.52
N LEU A 270 12.03 3.60 -12.73
CA LEU A 270 13.28 4.31 -13.04
C LEU A 270 13.25 5.78 -12.58
N VAL A 271 12.07 6.39 -12.52
CA VAL A 271 11.87 7.79 -12.09
C VAL A 271 12.18 7.93 -10.60
N ILE A 272 11.73 7.02 -9.75
CA ILE A 272 11.97 7.06 -8.29
C ILE A 272 13.46 6.89 -7.99
N MET A 273 14.09 5.91 -8.64
CA MET A 273 15.52 5.69 -8.46
C MET A 273 16.37 6.89 -8.92
N ARG A 274 15.97 7.55 -10.00
CA ARG A 274 16.63 8.79 -10.47
C ARG A 274 16.41 9.93 -9.48
N THR A 275 15.19 10.11 -8.99
CA THR A 275 14.85 11.17 -8.03
C THR A 275 15.59 10.98 -6.70
N ILE A 276 15.65 9.75 -6.17
CA ILE A 276 16.41 9.45 -4.94
C ILE A 276 17.90 9.69 -5.13
N ARG A 277 18.46 9.29 -6.28
CA ARG A 277 19.89 9.55 -6.59
C ARG A 277 20.19 11.04 -6.72
N LEU A 278 19.32 11.80 -7.38
CA LEU A 278 19.49 13.25 -7.52
C LEU A 278 19.34 13.96 -6.17
N ALA A 279 18.34 13.60 -5.36
CA ALA A 279 18.16 14.16 -4.03
C ALA A 279 19.35 13.82 -3.10
N GLY A 280 19.84 12.58 -3.15
CA GLY A 280 21.06 12.18 -2.42
C GLY A 280 22.29 12.94 -2.84
N ALA A 281 22.53 13.10 -4.15
CA ALA A 281 23.63 13.88 -4.67
C ALA A 281 23.52 15.36 -4.24
N ALA A 282 22.35 15.97 -4.36
CA ALA A 282 22.11 17.34 -3.92
C ALA A 282 22.40 17.54 -2.42
N THR A 283 22.01 16.59 -1.58
CA THR A 283 22.30 16.62 -0.13
C THR A 283 23.81 16.55 0.14
N VAL A 284 24.53 15.67 -0.56
CA VAL A 284 25.99 15.57 -0.41
C VAL A 284 26.67 16.87 -0.85
N PHE A 285 26.26 17.45 -1.98
CA PHE A 285 26.81 18.74 -2.45
C PHE A 285 26.48 19.87 -1.47
N ALA A 286 25.27 19.93 -0.92
CA ALA A 286 24.91 20.94 0.08
C ALA A 286 25.76 20.83 1.35
N ILE A 287 25.99 19.62 1.86
CA ILE A 287 26.86 19.38 3.01
C ILE A 287 28.32 19.77 2.71
N ALA A 288 28.85 19.40 1.54
CA ALA A 288 30.20 19.74 1.13
C ALA A 288 30.38 21.25 1.00
N ALA A 289 29.44 21.94 0.35
CA ALA A 289 29.43 23.40 0.23
C ALA A 289 29.38 24.08 1.60
N PHE A 290 28.52 23.60 2.51
CA PHE A 290 28.45 24.10 3.87
C PHE A 290 29.78 23.94 4.63
N ILE A 291 30.42 22.78 4.53
CA ILE A 291 31.71 22.53 5.16
C ILE A 291 32.80 23.48 4.59
N VAL A 292 32.82 23.69 3.27
CA VAL A 292 33.75 24.61 2.62
C VAL A 292 33.50 26.05 3.08
N MET A 293 32.24 26.47 3.16
CA MET A 293 31.83 27.80 3.63
C MET A 293 32.32 28.07 5.06
N VAL A 294 32.02 27.13 5.97
CA VAL A 294 32.45 27.22 7.38
C VAL A 294 33.96 27.19 7.52
N ARG A 295 34.68 26.44 6.68
CA ARG A 295 36.15 26.43 6.68
C ARG A 295 36.75 27.75 6.15
N ARG A 296 36.11 28.39 5.17
CA ARG A 296 36.56 29.71 4.63
C ARG A 296 36.38 30.84 5.64
N GLU A 297 35.34 30.79 6.47
CA GLU A 297 35.14 31.81 7.53
C GLU A 297 36.12 31.68 8.68
N ARG A 298 36.74 30.51 8.87
CA ARG A 298 37.78 30.28 9.88
C ARG A 298 39.18 30.61 9.34
N LYS A 299 39.40 31.78 8.71
CA LYS A 299 40.78 32.25 8.45
C LYS A 299 41.47 32.47 9.78
N PRO A 300 42.71 31.95 10.00
CA PRO A 300 43.43 32.20 11.23
C PRO A 300 43.77 33.70 11.29
N VAL A 301 43.34 34.35 12.36
CA VAL A 301 43.86 35.66 12.74
C VAL A 301 45.31 35.45 13.10
N ILE A 302 46.22 35.81 12.22
CA ILE A 302 47.67 35.86 12.51
C ILE A 302 47.86 37.01 13.51
N PRO A 303 48.30 36.75 14.74
CA PRO A 303 48.63 37.84 15.66
C PRO A 303 49.78 38.61 15.05
N SER A 304 49.61 39.92 14.80
CA SER A 304 50.65 40.82 14.40
C SER A 304 51.76 40.78 15.46
N ALA A 305 52.95 40.30 15.05
CA ALA A 305 54.12 40.25 15.88
C ALA A 305 54.46 41.66 16.41
N LEU A 306 54.64 41.68 17.73
CA LEU A 306 55.16 42.86 18.44
C LEU A 306 56.42 43.37 17.77
N SER A 307 56.37 44.59 17.23
CA SER A 307 57.53 45.35 16.78
C SER A 307 58.38 45.69 18.02
N PRO A 308 59.69 45.41 18.02
CA PRO A 308 60.58 45.88 19.09
C PRO A 308 60.73 47.39 19.00
N LYS A 309 60.46 48.05 20.10
CA LYS A 309 60.70 49.51 20.27
C LYS A 309 62.17 49.75 20.52
N PRO A 310 62.80 50.83 19.97
CA PRO A 310 64.20 51.14 20.09
C PRO A 310 64.61 51.53 21.50
#